data_e5fe77a1dd4b719d9ff693434acc00f6
#
_entry.id   e5fe77a1dd4b719d9ff693434acc00f6
#
_cell.length_a   1.000
_cell.length_b   1.000
_cell.length_c   1.000
_cell.angle_alpha   90.00
_cell.angle_beta   90.00
_cell.angle_gamma   90.00
#
_symmetry.space_group_name_H-M   'P 1'
#
loop_
_entity.id
_entity.type
_entity.pdbx_description
1 polymer ?
#
loop_
_entity_poly.entity_id
_entity_poly.type
_entity_poly.pdbx_seq_one_letter_code
_entity_poly.pdbx_strand_id
1 'polypeptide(L)'
;MQDLKLAVLIDADNISPEYVKVILDEAASFGVAACKRIYGDWSDARLKSWKDVLQNNSIIPIQQYSYTTGKNATDSAMIIDAMDLLYAGNVDGFCIVSSDSDFTRLAARLREAGKLVIGMGESMEQRIEFAFTL
;
A
#
# COMPACT_ATOMS: atom_id res chain seq x y z
N MET A 1 -19.85 11.79 -14.01
CA MET A 1 -18.44 11.80 -13.55
C MET A 1 -18.05 10.41 -13.11
N GLN A 2 -16.95 9.92 -13.62
CA GLN A 2 -16.48 8.60 -13.25
C GLN A 2 -15.51 8.69 -12.09
N ASP A 3 -15.68 7.78 -11.14
CA ASP A 3 -14.73 7.68 -10.05
C ASP A 3 -13.45 7.01 -10.52
N LEU A 4 -12.33 7.49 -10.04
CA LEU A 4 -11.06 6.86 -10.31
C LEU A 4 -10.99 5.52 -9.61
N LYS A 5 -10.39 4.55 -10.27
CA LYS A 5 -10.16 3.24 -9.66
C LYS A 5 -8.75 3.21 -9.08
N LEU A 6 -8.67 2.91 -7.81
CA LEU A 6 -7.41 2.96 -7.08
C LEU A 6 -6.99 1.58 -6.62
N ALA A 7 -5.69 1.33 -6.65
CA ALA A 7 -5.09 0.16 -5.99
C ALA A 7 -4.49 0.64 -4.68
N VAL A 8 -4.97 0.09 -3.57
CA VAL A 8 -4.45 0.40 -2.25
C VAL A 8 -3.50 -0.71 -1.84
N LEU A 9 -2.22 -0.37 -1.72
CA LEU A 9 -1.16 -1.33 -1.45
C LEU A 9 -0.51 -0.95 -0.13
N ILE A 10 -0.61 -1.83 0.86
CA ILE A 10 -0.22 -1.56 2.24
C ILE A 10 0.96 -2.40 2.65
N ASP A 11 1.96 -1.78 3.26
CA ASP A 11 3.13 -2.44 3.79
C ASP A 11 2.88 -2.76 5.27
N ALA A 12 2.57 -4.02 5.57
CA ALA A 12 2.20 -4.43 6.93
C ALA A 12 3.34 -4.30 7.93
N ASP A 13 4.59 -4.36 7.45
CA ASP A 13 5.74 -4.28 8.35
C ASP A 13 5.92 -2.89 8.93
N ASN A 14 5.40 -1.88 8.25
CA ASN A 14 5.64 -0.50 8.62
C ASN A 14 4.37 0.29 8.94
N ILE A 15 3.21 -0.38 8.96
CA ILE A 15 1.93 0.27 9.23
C ILE A 15 1.17 -0.55 10.25
N SER A 16 0.59 0.09 11.23
CA SER A 16 -0.20 -0.57 12.26
C SER A 16 -1.65 -0.77 11.80
N PRO A 17 -2.29 -1.88 12.18
CA PRO A 17 -3.67 -2.13 11.75
C PRO A 17 -4.68 -1.10 12.23
N GLU A 18 -4.38 -0.38 13.29
CA GLU A 18 -5.30 0.63 13.78
C GLU A 18 -5.51 1.78 12.80
N TYR A 19 -4.64 1.91 11.80
CA TYR A 19 -4.75 2.99 10.82
C TYR A 19 -5.57 2.63 9.59
N VAL A 20 -6.08 1.41 9.51
CA VAL A 20 -6.77 0.96 8.29
C VAL A 20 -7.96 1.84 7.95
N LYS A 21 -8.75 2.22 8.96
CA LYS A 21 -9.91 3.05 8.68
C LYS A 21 -9.51 4.39 8.09
N VAL A 22 -8.49 5.01 8.65
CA VAL A 22 -8.00 6.29 8.14
C VAL A 22 -7.48 6.13 6.72
N ILE A 23 -6.74 5.06 6.46
CA ILE A 23 -6.19 4.79 5.14
C ILE A 23 -7.31 4.65 4.11
N LEU A 24 -8.30 3.85 4.41
CA LEU A 24 -9.38 3.60 3.45
C LEU A 24 -10.27 4.83 3.28
N ASP A 25 -10.48 5.59 4.34
CA ASP A 25 -11.25 6.83 4.24
C ASP A 25 -10.53 7.86 3.36
N GLU A 26 -9.21 7.97 3.52
CA GLU A 26 -8.44 8.88 2.69
C GLU A 26 -8.44 8.44 1.23
N ALA A 27 -8.28 7.14 1.00
CA ALA A 27 -8.33 6.64 -0.37
C ALA A 27 -9.69 6.93 -1.00
N ALA A 28 -10.76 6.79 -0.23
CA ALA A 28 -12.11 7.01 -0.72
C ALA A 28 -12.35 8.46 -1.13
N SER A 29 -11.58 9.39 -0.60
CA SER A 29 -11.71 10.79 -1.00
C SER A 29 -11.16 11.05 -2.39
N PHE A 30 -10.38 10.12 -2.95
CA PHE A 30 -9.80 10.26 -4.28
C PHE A 30 -10.48 9.38 -5.32
N GLY A 31 -11.11 8.29 -4.89
CA GLY A 31 -11.72 7.37 -5.83
C GLY A 31 -12.24 6.12 -5.15
N VAL A 32 -12.35 5.06 -5.92
CA VAL A 32 -12.86 3.77 -5.44
C VAL A 32 -11.69 2.81 -5.28
N ALA A 33 -11.59 2.18 -4.10
CA ALA A 33 -10.55 1.18 -3.86
C ALA A 33 -10.93 -0.10 -4.59
N ALA A 34 -10.53 -0.20 -5.83
CA ALA A 34 -10.85 -1.35 -6.67
C ALA A 34 -10.00 -2.57 -6.32
N CYS A 35 -8.87 -2.35 -5.68
CA CYS A 35 -7.95 -3.42 -5.30
C CYS A 35 -7.35 -3.01 -3.96
N LYS A 36 -7.40 -3.93 -2.98
CA LYS A 36 -6.82 -3.68 -1.66
C LYS A 36 -5.95 -4.87 -1.29
N ARG A 37 -4.66 -4.64 -1.18
CA ARG A 37 -3.69 -5.70 -0.88
C ARG A 37 -2.75 -5.24 0.21
N ILE A 38 -2.29 -6.19 1.02
CA ILE A 38 -1.35 -5.90 2.09
C ILE A 38 -0.24 -6.93 2.08
N TYR A 39 0.97 -6.47 2.27
CA TYR A 39 2.18 -7.25 2.08
C TYR A 39 2.93 -7.40 3.39
N GLY A 40 3.24 -8.63 3.74
CA GLY A 40 3.98 -8.91 4.96
C GLY A 40 4.29 -10.38 5.08
N ASP A 41 5.12 -10.70 6.06
CA ASP A 41 5.41 -12.09 6.39
C ASP A 41 4.37 -12.56 7.39
N TRP A 42 3.36 -13.24 6.90
CA TRP A 42 2.19 -13.61 7.71
C TRP A 42 2.48 -14.76 8.68
N SER A 43 3.68 -15.35 8.60
CA SER A 43 4.12 -16.28 9.62
C SER A 43 4.65 -15.57 10.86
N ASP A 44 4.89 -14.27 10.78
CA ASP A 44 5.37 -13.47 11.89
C ASP A 44 4.22 -13.20 12.85
N ALA A 45 4.41 -13.57 14.13
CA ALA A 45 3.38 -13.39 15.14
C ALA A 45 2.99 -11.94 15.35
N ARG A 46 3.88 -10.99 15.03
CA ARG A 46 3.58 -9.57 15.19
C ARG A 46 2.43 -9.12 14.29
N LEU A 47 2.17 -9.85 13.22
CA LEU A 47 1.12 -9.45 12.28
C LEU A 47 -0.22 -10.10 12.56
N LYS A 48 -0.35 -10.83 13.65
CA LYS A 48 -1.62 -11.47 14.00
C LYS A 48 -2.76 -10.46 14.18
N SER A 49 -2.45 -9.27 14.65
CA SER A 49 -3.46 -8.26 14.90
C SER A 49 -4.13 -7.77 13.63
N TRP A 50 -3.56 -8.07 12.47
CA TRP A 50 -4.16 -7.70 11.20
C TRP A 50 -5.32 -8.59 10.79
N LYS A 51 -5.45 -9.77 11.37
CA LYS A 51 -6.36 -10.80 10.86
C LYS A 51 -7.81 -10.32 10.72
N ASP A 52 -8.37 -9.79 11.81
CA ASP A 52 -9.75 -9.35 11.79
C ASP A 52 -9.95 -8.15 10.87
N VAL A 53 -8.96 -7.28 10.86
CA VAL A 53 -9.00 -6.07 10.04
C VAL A 53 -9.04 -6.43 8.55
N LEU A 54 -8.28 -7.45 8.16
CA LEU A 54 -8.25 -7.88 6.77
C LEU A 54 -9.60 -8.41 6.34
N GLN A 55 -10.21 -9.24 7.17
CA GLN A 55 -11.51 -9.83 6.85
C GLN A 55 -12.60 -8.76 6.78
N ASN A 56 -12.60 -7.86 7.74
CA ASN A 56 -13.65 -6.85 7.84
C ASN A 56 -13.59 -5.82 6.70
N ASN A 57 -12.43 -5.68 6.07
CA ASN A 57 -12.24 -4.66 5.05
C ASN A 57 -11.94 -5.24 3.67
N SER A 58 -12.03 -6.54 3.53
CA SER A 58 -11.78 -7.23 2.25
C SER A 58 -10.41 -6.91 1.67
N ILE A 59 -9.40 -6.90 2.54
CA ILE A 59 -8.02 -6.67 2.13
C ILE A 59 -7.36 -8.03 1.93
N ILE A 60 -6.70 -8.20 0.79
CA ILE A 60 -6.09 -9.47 0.43
C ILE A 60 -4.64 -9.49 0.91
N PRO A 61 -4.30 -10.44 1.81
CA PRO A 61 -2.91 -10.54 2.26
C PRO A 61 -2.05 -11.26 1.22
N ILE A 62 -0.87 -10.69 0.99
CA ILE A 62 0.12 -11.27 0.09
C ILE A 62 1.35 -11.58 0.92
N GLN A 63 1.88 -12.79 0.78
CA GLN A 63 3.06 -13.20 1.51
C GLN A 63 4.30 -12.54 0.93
N GLN A 64 5.09 -11.94 1.79
CA GLN A 64 6.35 -11.36 1.41
C GLN A 64 7.36 -11.75 2.49
N TYR A 65 8.28 -12.63 2.14
CA TYR A 65 9.25 -13.11 3.13
C TYR A 65 10.25 -12.03 3.46
N SER A 66 10.54 -11.95 4.75
CA SER A 66 11.48 -11.00 5.27
C SER A 66 12.80 -11.72 5.49
N TYR A 67 13.78 -11.49 4.67
CA TYR A 67 15.09 -12.11 4.87
C TYR A 67 15.90 -11.24 5.82
N THR A 68 16.65 -11.87 6.67
CA THR A 68 17.34 -11.17 7.74
C THR A 68 18.28 -10.08 7.24
N THR A 69 18.87 -10.28 6.10
CA THR A 69 19.75 -9.29 5.52
C THR A 69 19.07 -8.46 4.47
N GLY A 70 17.77 -8.57 4.45
CA GLY A 70 17.03 -8.16 3.28
C GLY A 70 16.65 -6.72 3.22
N LYS A 71 17.41 -5.85 3.84
CA LYS A 71 17.10 -4.46 3.71
C LYS A 71 17.14 -3.98 2.27
N ASN A 72 17.62 -4.81 1.38
CA ASN A 72 17.58 -4.49 -0.03
C ASN A 72 16.56 -5.30 -0.75
N ALA A 73 15.40 -5.40 -0.19
CA ALA A 73 14.35 -6.16 -0.79
C ALA A 73 13.95 -5.52 -2.11
N THR A 74 14.81 -5.64 -3.09
CA THR A 74 14.50 -5.14 -4.42
C THR A 74 13.36 -5.92 -5.03
N ASP A 75 13.11 -7.10 -4.49
CA ASP A 75 12.07 -7.98 -5.01
C ASP A 75 10.83 -7.93 -4.14
N SER A 76 10.53 -6.78 -3.61
CA SER A 76 9.33 -6.61 -2.81
C SER A 76 8.10 -7.03 -3.61
N ALA A 77 7.27 -7.87 -3.01
CA ALA A 77 6.03 -8.29 -3.65
C ALA A 77 5.15 -7.09 -3.98
N MET A 78 5.19 -6.06 -3.15
CA MET A 78 4.42 -4.86 -3.40
C MET A 78 4.86 -4.15 -4.68
N ILE A 79 6.17 -4.09 -4.92
CA ILE A 79 6.68 -3.44 -6.12
C ILE A 79 6.27 -4.24 -7.36
N ILE A 80 6.40 -5.56 -7.28
CA ILE A 80 6.02 -6.43 -8.39
C ILE A 80 4.55 -6.27 -8.71
N ASP A 81 3.69 -6.31 -7.69
CA ASP A 81 2.26 -6.17 -7.89
C ASP A 81 1.91 -4.80 -8.44
N ALA A 82 2.56 -3.75 -7.96
CA ALA A 82 2.28 -2.41 -8.46
C ALA A 82 2.59 -2.31 -9.95
N MET A 83 3.71 -2.89 -10.37
CA MET A 83 4.07 -2.86 -11.78
C MET A 83 3.13 -3.71 -12.62
N ASP A 84 2.71 -4.86 -12.09
CA ASP A 84 1.72 -5.69 -12.78
C ASP A 84 0.40 -4.95 -12.97
N LEU A 85 -0.05 -4.26 -11.93
CA LEU A 85 -1.30 -3.49 -12.01
C LEU A 85 -1.16 -2.33 -12.98
N LEU A 86 0.01 -1.72 -13.02
CA LEU A 86 0.27 -0.63 -13.96
C LEU A 86 0.13 -1.12 -15.40
N TYR A 87 0.76 -2.24 -15.71
CA TYR A 87 0.74 -2.75 -17.07
C TYR A 87 -0.60 -3.38 -17.46
N ALA A 88 -1.35 -3.87 -16.49
CA ALA A 88 -2.68 -4.39 -16.76
C ALA A 88 -3.67 -3.28 -17.15
N GLY A 89 -3.39 -2.06 -16.72
CA GLY A 89 -4.20 -0.92 -17.13
C GLY A 89 -5.57 -0.84 -16.47
N ASN A 90 -5.79 -1.55 -15.38
CA ASN A 90 -7.11 -1.62 -14.75
C ASN A 90 -7.33 -0.59 -13.65
N VAL A 91 -6.31 0.17 -13.28
CA VAL A 91 -6.45 1.18 -12.24
C VAL A 91 -5.95 2.52 -12.74
N ASP A 92 -6.51 3.57 -12.17
CA ASP A 92 -6.18 4.94 -12.54
C ASP A 92 -5.17 5.55 -11.58
N GLY A 93 -5.03 4.98 -10.40
CA GLY A 93 -4.14 5.51 -9.40
C GLY A 93 -3.76 4.48 -8.37
N PHE A 94 -2.80 4.84 -7.54
CA PHE A 94 -2.24 3.97 -6.52
C PHE A 94 -2.15 4.71 -5.19
N CYS A 95 -2.57 4.05 -4.11
CA CYS A 95 -2.28 4.50 -2.77
C CYS A 95 -1.17 3.60 -2.23
N ILE A 96 0.00 4.16 -2.04
CA ILE A 96 1.14 3.42 -1.51
C ILE A 96 1.24 3.74 -0.04
N VAL A 97 0.98 2.75 0.81
CA VAL A 97 0.89 2.97 2.24
C VAL A 97 2.07 2.30 2.94
N SER A 98 3.08 3.08 3.22
CA SER A 98 4.29 2.62 3.87
C SER A 98 5.09 3.80 4.38
N SER A 99 5.79 3.60 5.48
CA SER A 99 6.71 4.60 6.00
C SER A 99 8.13 4.39 5.47
N ASP A 100 8.32 3.41 4.61
CA ASP A 100 9.64 3.08 4.07
C ASP A 100 9.93 3.94 2.85
N SER A 101 11.00 4.72 2.93
CA SER A 101 11.38 5.59 1.83
C SER A 101 11.78 4.83 0.56
N ASP A 102 12.01 3.53 0.68
CA ASP A 102 12.36 2.72 -0.50
C ASP A 102 11.25 2.73 -1.55
N PHE A 103 10.03 3.04 -1.15
CA PHE A 103 8.92 3.10 -2.10
C PHE A 103 8.82 4.42 -2.87
N THR A 104 9.70 5.37 -2.58
CA THR A 104 9.69 6.65 -3.28
C THR A 104 9.96 6.47 -4.78
N ARG A 105 10.87 5.59 -5.13
CA ARG A 105 11.16 5.34 -6.55
C ARG A 105 9.99 4.71 -7.27
N LEU A 106 9.29 3.81 -6.58
CA LEU A 106 8.10 3.21 -7.15
C LEU A 106 7.05 4.29 -7.44
N ALA A 107 6.83 5.17 -6.48
CA ALA A 107 5.87 6.24 -6.65
C ALA A 107 6.22 7.12 -7.85
N ALA A 108 7.50 7.46 -7.99
CA ALA A 108 7.97 8.27 -9.11
C ALA A 108 7.71 7.56 -10.44
N ARG A 109 7.97 6.26 -10.49
CA ARG A 109 7.78 5.49 -11.71
C ARG A 109 6.30 5.44 -12.12
N LEU A 110 5.42 5.28 -11.13
CA LEU A 110 3.98 5.25 -11.41
C LEU A 110 3.47 6.59 -11.91
N ARG A 111 3.98 7.68 -11.34
CA ARG A 111 3.62 9.01 -11.81
C ARG A 111 4.11 9.26 -13.23
N GLU A 112 5.32 8.80 -13.56
CA GLU A 112 5.83 8.91 -14.92
C GLU A 112 4.88 8.27 -15.93
N ALA A 113 4.22 7.20 -15.51
CA ALA A 113 3.29 6.50 -16.38
C ALA A 113 1.91 7.17 -16.42
N GLY A 114 1.78 8.32 -15.80
CA GLY A 114 0.52 9.08 -15.85
C GLY A 114 -0.49 8.70 -14.79
N LYS A 115 -0.09 7.94 -13.77
CA LYS A 115 -1.04 7.54 -12.75
C LYS A 115 -1.05 8.50 -11.57
N LEU A 116 -2.20 8.64 -10.94
CA LEU A 116 -2.29 9.36 -9.67
C LEU A 116 -1.58 8.53 -8.61
N VAL A 117 -0.77 9.15 -7.77
CA VAL A 117 -0.10 8.44 -6.69
C VAL A 117 -0.32 9.21 -5.39
N ILE A 118 -0.82 8.49 -4.41
CA ILE A 118 -1.05 9.03 -3.06
C ILE A 118 -0.18 8.23 -2.12
N GLY A 119 0.73 8.90 -1.45
CA GLY A 119 1.59 8.25 -0.47
C GLY A 119 1.09 8.52 0.93
N MET A 120 1.05 7.49 1.75
CA MET A 120 0.64 7.61 3.15
C MET A 120 1.64 6.86 4.01
N GLY A 121 1.97 7.43 5.15
CA GLY A 121 2.87 6.78 6.09
C GLY A 121 2.57 7.20 7.51
N GLU A 122 3.01 6.41 8.47
CA GLU A 122 2.87 6.78 9.88
C GLU A 122 3.90 7.83 10.20
N SER A 123 3.46 8.91 10.85
CA SER A 123 4.37 9.91 11.36
C SER A 123 4.87 9.47 12.72
N MET A 124 5.85 10.18 13.25
CA MET A 124 6.32 9.92 14.61
C MET A 124 5.24 10.18 15.63
N GLU A 125 4.20 10.89 15.28
CA GLU A 125 3.05 11.13 16.15
C GLU A 125 1.96 10.11 15.94
N GLN A 126 2.28 9.03 15.25
CA GLN A 126 1.35 7.93 15.01
C GLN A 126 0.10 8.37 14.26
N ARG A 127 0.30 9.21 13.29
CA ARG A 127 -0.77 9.63 12.39
C ARG A 127 -0.43 9.23 10.97
N ILE A 128 -1.48 9.05 10.18
CA ILE A 128 -1.26 8.85 8.76
C ILE A 128 -1.16 10.22 8.11
N GLU A 129 -0.11 10.42 7.35
CA GLU A 129 0.13 11.67 6.65
C GLU A 129 0.34 11.41 5.18
N PHE A 130 -0.05 12.37 4.35
CA PHE A 130 0.29 12.29 2.96
C PHE A 130 1.78 12.56 2.79
N ALA A 131 2.46 11.63 2.14
CA ALA A 131 3.85 11.86 1.78
C ALA A 131 3.91 12.75 0.54
N PHE A 132 2.98 12.57 -0.39
CA PHE A 132 2.91 13.38 -1.58
C PHE A 132 1.67 12.99 -2.37
N THR A 133 1.24 13.91 -3.22
CA THR A 133 0.21 13.63 -4.20
C THR A 133 0.65 14.22 -5.52
N LEU A 134 0.04 13.79 -6.54
CA LEU A 134 0.25 14.43 -7.82
C LEU A 134 -0.47 15.73 -7.88
#